data_9820dad74683f70d86a53c633cc3382f
#
_entry.id   9820dad74683f70d86a53c633cc3382f
#
_cell.length_a   1.000
_cell.length_b   1.000
_cell.length_c   1.000
_cell.angle_alpha   90.00
_cell.angle_beta   90.00
_cell.angle_gamma   90.00
#
_symmetry.space_group_name_H-M   'P 1'
#
loop_
_entity.id
_entity.type
_entity.pdbx_description
1 polymer ?
#
loop_
_entity_poly.entity_id
_entity_poly.type
_entity_poly.pdbx_seq_one_letter_code
_entity_poly.pdbx_strand_id
1 'polypeptide(L)'
;MLKLNGGDYEGKPFELLPWQKFIVGSLFGWQGIDGYRRFRVAYVETAKGSGKSPLAAGIGMKGLVADNEPRAEIYSAATKKDQAMILFRDAVAMVDQSPELSKRLTKSGTGERCWNLAYMAQGAFFRPISSDDGQSGPRPHIGLIDELHEHKTNTVVEMMRAGTKSRRQALIFMITNAGHNRMGPCWGYHEYGAKVAAGEVEDDAFFPFVCGLDELDDPFSDESCWPKANPSLQDADLPGMKYIREQVVEAKGMPSKEAIVRRLNFCQWTDAESPWISGEVWRGAQRDFDWQSSTSFIAS
;
A
#
# COMPACT_ATOMS: atom_id res chain seq x y z
N MET A 1 14.68 7.90 -17.87
CA MET A 1 13.32 7.37 -17.62
C MET A 1 13.48 6.07 -16.84
N LEU A 2 12.71 5.88 -15.76
CA LEU A 2 12.70 4.64 -15.01
C LEU A 2 12.09 3.52 -15.86
N LYS A 3 12.46 2.28 -15.57
CA LYS A 3 11.94 1.10 -16.24
C LYS A 3 11.37 0.12 -15.22
N LEU A 4 10.36 -0.62 -15.64
CA LEU A 4 9.75 -1.69 -14.86
C LEU A 4 10.62 -2.95 -14.94
N ASN A 5 10.42 -3.84 -13.95
CA ASN A 5 11.08 -5.14 -13.87
C ASN A 5 10.06 -6.25 -13.65
N GLY A 6 10.44 -7.44 -14.06
CA GLY A 6 9.69 -8.67 -13.86
C GLY A 6 8.64 -8.98 -14.92
N GLY A 7 8.63 -10.24 -15.34
CA GLY A 7 7.67 -10.78 -16.29
C GLY A 7 7.61 -10.01 -17.61
N ASP A 8 6.41 -9.82 -18.11
CA ASP A 8 6.15 -9.11 -19.37
C ASP A 8 6.49 -7.61 -19.34
N TYR A 9 6.78 -7.06 -18.17
CA TYR A 9 7.12 -5.64 -17.99
C TYR A 9 8.63 -5.38 -17.95
N GLU A 10 9.46 -6.42 -17.95
CA GLU A 10 10.91 -6.30 -17.90
C GLU A 10 11.46 -5.35 -18.97
N GLY A 11 12.15 -4.29 -18.54
CA GLY A 11 12.76 -3.29 -19.42
C GLY A 11 11.82 -2.29 -20.07
N LYS A 12 10.50 -2.41 -19.90
CA LYS A 12 9.53 -1.43 -20.41
C LYS A 12 9.64 -0.10 -19.63
N PRO A 13 9.40 1.05 -20.28
CA PRO A 13 9.32 2.33 -19.60
C PRO A 13 8.28 2.30 -18.48
N PHE A 14 8.63 2.87 -17.32
CA PHE A 14 7.66 3.06 -16.26
C PHE A 14 6.83 4.32 -16.54
N GLU A 15 5.76 4.14 -17.26
CA GLU A 15 4.77 5.17 -17.51
C GLU A 15 3.70 5.11 -16.42
N LEU A 16 3.48 6.24 -15.75
CA LEU A 16 2.50 6.31 -14.69
C LEU A 16 1.08 6.20 -15.26
N LEU A 17 0.27 5.34 -14.68
CA LEU A 17 -1.16 5.25 -14.95
C LEU A 17 -1.91 6.49 -14.39
N PRO A 18 -3.14 6.78 -14.82
CA PRO A 18 -3.88 7.96 -14.39
C PRO A 18 -3.93 8.15 -12.87
N TRP A 19 -4.26 7.10 -12.11
CA TRP A 19 -4.29 7.16 -10.65
C TRP A 19 -2.90 7.39 -10.03
N GLN A 20 -1.85 6.83 -10.62
CA GLN A 20 -0.48 7.06 -10.18
C GLN A 20 -0.02 8.49 -10.46
N LYS A 21 -0.41 9.05 -11.63
CA LYS A 21 -0.18 10.46 -11.97
C LYS A 21 -0.86 11.38 -10.96
N PHE A 22 -2.09 11.06 -10.57
CA PHE A 22 -2.82 11.83 -9.55
C PHE A 22 -2.06 11.83 -8.22
N ILE A 23 -1.63 10.66 -7.72
CA ILE A 23 -0.86 10.55 -6.47
C ILE A 23 0.45 11.33 -6.57
N VAL A 24 1.27 11.05 -7.60
CA VAL A 24 2.59 11.69 -7.75
C VAL A 24 2.44 13.20 -7.94
N GLY A 25 1.48 13.64 -8.76
CA GLY A 25 1.17 15.05 -8.98
C GLY A 25 0.75 15.76 -7.70
N SER A 26 -0.09 15.13 -6.87
CA SER A 26 -0.51 15.68 -5.59
C SER A 26 0.65 15.77 -4.60
N LEU A 27 1.42 14.69 -4.43
CA LEU A 27 2.50 14.63 -3.44
C LEU A 27 3.68 15.56 -3.75
N PHE A 28 3.99 15.78 -5.02
CA PHE A 28 5.17 16.54 -5.43
C PHE A 28 4.86 17.89 -6.10
N GLY A 29 3.63 18.10 -6.54
CA GLY A 29 3.20 19.35 -7.18
C GLY A 29 2.56 20.35 -6.22
N TRP A 30 1.93 19.89 -5.13
CA TRP A 30 1.27 20.77 -4.19
C TRP A 30 2.20 21.20 -3.06
N GLN A 31 2.27 22.50 -2.83
CA GLN A 31 3.07 23.11 -1.79
C GLN A 31 2.17 23.82 -0.77
N GLY A 32 2.58 23.81 0.49
CA GLY A 32 2.00 24.64 1.52
C GLY A 32 2.39 26.13 1.35
N ILE A 33 1.82 26.97 2.17
CA ILE A 33 2.10 28.42 2.16
C ILE A 33 3.58 28.72 2.46
N ASP A 34 4.28 27.80 3.11
CA ASP A 34 5.71 27.85 3.43
C ASP A 34 6.62 27.43 2.27
N GLY A 35 6.05 27.09 1.10
CA GLY A 35 6.78 26.64 -0.08
C GLY A 35 7.34 25.22 -0.02
N TYR A 36 7.01 24.47 1.01
CA TYR A 36 7.38 23.05 1.15
C TYR A 36 6.25 22.14 0.74
N ARG A 37 6.54 20.82 0.63
CA ARG A 37 5.55 19.79 0.33
C ARG A 37 4.35 19.88 1.28
N ARG A 38 3.13 19.99 0.70
CA ARG A 38 1.89 20.03 1.46
C ARG A 38 1.65 18.71 2.20
N PHE A 39 1.69 17.58 1.48
CA PHE A 39 1.39 16.28 2.03
C PHE A 39 2.67 15.60 2.55
N ARG A 40 2.72 15.37 3.85
CA ARG A 40 3.85 14.74 4.53
C ARG A 40 3.60 13.28 4.90
N VAL A 41 2.34 12.86 4.88
CA VAL A 41 1.91 11.48 5.08
C VAL A 41 0.95 11.12 3.96
N ALA A 42 1.17 9.98 3.33
CA ALA A 42 0.28 9.45 2.32
C ALA A 42 -0.10 8.00 2.65
N TYR A 43 -1.37 7.69 2.50
CA TYR A 43 -1.92 6.35 2.66
C TYR A 43 -2.60 5.93 1.36
N VAL A 44 -2.11 4.83 0.76
CA VAL A 44 -2.59 4.32 -0.52
C VAL A 44 -3.05 2.89 -0.36
N GLU A 45 -4.35 2.67 -0.45
CA GLU A 45 -4.98 1.36 -0.39
C GLU A 45 -5.62 1.03 -1.73
N THR A 46 -5.17 -0.06 -2.36
CA THR A 46 -5.75 -0.62 -3.60
C THR A 46 -5.58 -2.13 -3.59
N ALA A 47 -6.32 -2.84 -4.43
CA ALA A 47 -6.18 -4.28 -4.57
C ALA A 47 -4.77 -4.72 -4.95
N LYS A 48 -4.42 -5.96 -4.65
CA LYS A 48 -3.12 -6.55 -4.97
C LYS A 48 -2.92 -6.64 -6.49
N GLY A 49 -1.69 -6.36 -6.93
CA GLY A 49 -1.36 -6.39 -8.37
C GLY A 49 -1.61 -5.08 -9.12
N SER A 50 -2.07 -4.00 -8.46
CA SER A 50 -2.32 -2.70 -9.10
C SER A 50 -1.05 -1.90 -9.43
N GLY A 51 0.17 -2.36 -9.07
CA GLY A 51 1.42 -1.63 -9.33
C GLY A 51 1.83 -0.64 -8.24
N LYS A 52 1.43 -0.89 -6.97
CA LYS A 52 1.81 -0.05 -5.81
C LYS A 52 3.31 -0.06 -5.52
N SER A 53 3.93 -1.25 -5.50
CA SER A 53 5.35 -1.40 -5.11
C SER A 53 6.30 -0.72 -6.11
N PRO A 54 6.15 -0.88 -7.45
CA PRO A 54 6.93 -0.10 -8.42
C PRO A 54 6.73 1.42 -8.27
N LEU A 55 5.49 1.87 -7.97
CA LEU A 55 5.22 3.29 -7.71
C LEU A 55 6.00 3.79 -6.50
N ALA A 56 5.94 3.05 -5.38
CA ALA A 56 6.67 3.39 -4.16
C ALA A 56 8.18 3.40 -4.39
N ALA A 57 8.74 2.41 -5.13
CA ALA A 57 10.15 2.38 -5.51
C ALA A 57 10.53 3.62 -6.33
N GLY A 58 9.71 4.02 -7.31
CA GLY A 58 9.90 5.23 -8.10
C GLY A 58 9.87 6.51 -7.25
N ILE A 59 8.98 6.60 -6.27
CA ILE A 59 8.93 7.69 -5.27
C ILE A 59 10.23 7.72 -4.45
N GLY A 60 10.70 6.56 -3.99
CA GLY A 60 11.97 6.45 -3.29
C GLY A 60 13.16 6.91 -4.14
N MET A 61 13.20 6.50 -5.41
CA MET A 61 14.24 6.93 -6.36
C MET A 61 14.19 8.43 -6.61
N LYS A 62 12.99 9.02 -6.74
CA LYS A 62 12.83 10.48 -6.84
C LYS A 62 13.41 11.18 -5.60
N GLY A 63 13.07 10.71 -4.41
CA GLY A 63 13.61 11.25 -3.16
C GLY A 63 15.13 11.15 -3.06
N LEU A 64 15.72 10.08 -3.59
CA LEU A 64 17.15 9.86 -3.56
C LEU A 64 17.93 10.81 -4.50
N VAL A 65 17.42 11.05 -5.73
CA VAL A 65 18.21 11.69 -6.80
C VAL A 65 17.65 13.02 -7.31
N ALA A 66 16.41 13.38 -6.99
CA ALA A 66 15.71 14.49 -7.64
C ALA A 66 14.92 15.40 -6.70
N ASP A 67 14.92 15.16 -5.41
CA ASP A 67 14.21 15.98 -4.41
C ASP A 67 15.11 17.07 -3.78
N ASN A 68 16.38 17.08 -4.18
CA ASN A 68 17.41 18.03 -3.74
C ASN A 68 17.57 18.15 -2.21
N GLU A 69 17.22 17.11 -1.47
CA GLU A 69 17.41 17.07 -0.02
C GLU A 69 18.84 16.60 0.31
N PRO A 70 19.69 17.43 0.93
CA PRO A 70 21.05 17.02 1.32
C PRO A 70 21.01 15.87 2.32
N ARG A 71 21.83 14.86 2.08
CA ARG A 71 21.90 13.66 2.94
C ARG A 71 20.54 13.00 3.15
N ALA A 72 19.74 12.89 2.06
CA ALA A 72 18.47 12.23 2.10
C ALA A 72 18.61 10.78 2.54
N GLU A 73 17.83 10.38 3.53
CA GLU A 73 17.70 8.99 3.98
C GLU A 73 16.39 8.45 3.46
N ILE A 74 16.46 7.47 2.54
CA ILE A 74 15.29 6.79 2.01
C ILE A 74 15.24 5.39 2.59
N TYR A 75 14.07 4.99 3.06
CA TYR A 75 13.88 3.67 3.64
C TYR A 75 12.67 2.97 3.02
N SER A 76 12.83 1.72 2.62
CA SER A 76 11.71 0.78 2.49
C SER A 76 11.58 0.00 3.80
N ALA A 77 10.39 -0.02 4.36
CA ALA A 77 10.12 -0.60 5.67
C ALA A 77 8.94 -1.56 5.60
N ALA A 78 9.08 -2.72 6.24
CA ALA A 78 8.03 -3.71 6.40
C ALA A 78 8.20 -4.45 7.75
N THR A 79 7.26 -5.33 8.09
CA THR A 79 7.36 -6.15 9.30
C THR A 79 8.59 -7.06 9.28
N LYS A 80 8.91 -7.62 8.11
CA LYS A 80 10.09 -8.49 7.89
C LYS A 80 11.02 -7.86 6.88
N LYS A 81 12.32 -8.08 7.07
CA LYS A 81 13.35 -7.56 6.16
C LYS A 81 13.17 -8.03 4.73
N ASP A 82 12.80 -9.30 4.53
CA ASP A 82 12.58 -9.85 3.20
C ASP A 82 11.43 -9.15 2.45
N GLN A 83 10.38 -8.73 3.16
CA GLN A 83 9.29 -7.93 2.59
C GLN A 83 9.78 -6.52 2.21
N ALA A 84 10.53 -5.85 3.10
CA ALA A 84 11.12 -4.55 2.80
C ALA A 84 12.08 -4.62 1.58
N MET A 85 12.75 -5.77 1.40
CA MET A 85 13.62 -6.02 0.24
C MET A 85 12.86 -6.11 -1.08
N ILE A 86 11.59 -6.54 -1.09
CA ILE A 86 10.81 -6.67 -2.34
C ILE A 86 10.70 -5.31 -3.03
N LEU A 87 10.21 -4.30 -2.32
CA LEU A 87 10.11 -2.93 -2.82
C LEU A 87 11.49 -2.35 -3.18
N PHE A 88 12.50 -2.62 -2.35
CA PHE A 88 13.86 -2.13 -2.59
C PHE A 88 14.48 -2.76 -3.84
N ARG A 89 14.19 -4.03 -4.16
CA ARG A 89 14.65 -4.69 -5.40
C ARG A 89 14.09 -4.02 -6.65
N ASP A 90 12.86 -3.52 -6.61
CA ASP A 90 12.31 -2.71 -7.71
C ASP A 90 13.17 -1.47 -7.95
N ALA A 91 13.57 -0.76 -6.90
CA ALA A 91 14.47 0.38 -7.03
C ALA A 91 15.86 -0.01 -7.57
N VAL A 92 16.42 -1.14 -7.13
CA VAL A 92 17.69 -1.66 -7.65
C VAL A 92 17.58 -1.96 -9.15
N ALA A 93 16.50 -2.61 -9.57
CA ALA A 93 16.26 -2.92 -10.98
C ALA A 93 16.12 -1.64 -11.84
N MET A 94 15.44 -0.60 -11.31
CA MET A 94 15.36 0.71 -11.96
C MET A 94 16.75 1.33 -12.18
N VAL A 95 17.66 1.15 -11.23
CA VAL A 95 19.06 1.60 -11.37
C VAL A 95 19.79 0.78 -12.42
N ASP A 96 19.69 -0.55 -12.37
CA ASP A 96 20.41 -1.44 -13.29
C ASP A 96 19.98 -1.25 -14.74
N GLN A 97 18.72 -0.92 -14.97
CA GLN A 97 18.16 -0.68 -16.29
C GLN A 97 18.31 0.77 -16.79
N SER A 98 18.91 1.67 -15.98
CA SER A 98 19.14 3.07 -16.33
C SER A 98 20.63 3.41 -16.33
N PRO A 99 21.28 3.60 -17.50
CA PRO A 99 22.69 3.98 -17.57
C PRO A 99 23.02 5.28 -16.81
N GLU A 100 22.08 6.23 -16.78
CA GLU A 100 22.26 7.50 -16.07
C GLU A 100 22.25 7.31 -14.53
N LEU A 101 21.36 6.46 -14.02
CA LEU A 101 21.34 6.16 -12.59
C LEU A 101 22.52 5.29 -12.18
N SER A 102 22.89 4.29 -12.98
CA SER A 102 24.04 3.43 -12.72
C SER A 102 25.36 4.20 -12.65
N LYS A 103 25.49 5.33 -13.38
CA LYS A 103 26.66 6.22 -13.29
C LYS A 103 26.69 7.07 -12.03
N ARG A 104 25.51 7.40 -11.48
CA ARG A 104 25.38 8.32 -10.33
C ARG A 104 25.34 7.60 -8.98
N LEU A 105 24.82 6.38 -8.97
CA LEU A 105 24.56 5.64 -7.75
C LEU A 105 25.54 4.50 -7.55
N THR A 106 25.98 4.34 -6.32
CA THR A 106 26.82 3.22 -5.90
C THR A 106 25.97 2.18 -5.19
N LYS A 107 26.05 0.94 -5.65
CA LYS A 107 25.38 -0.20 -5.01
C LYS A 107 26.31 -0.85 -3.97
N SER A 108 25.76 -1.16 -2.79
CA SER A 108 26.42 -2.04 -1.82
C SER A 108 25.82 -3.43 -1.92
N GLY A 109 26.62 -4.41 -2.35
CA GLY A 109 26.15 -5.74 -2.75
C GLY A 109 25.78 -5.81 -4.23
N THR A 110 25.48 -7.01 -4.72
CA THR A 110 25.15 -7.28 -6.13
C THR A 110 23.90 -8.13 -6.25
N GLY A 111 23.09 -7.88 -7.31
CA GLY A 111 21.86 -8.62 -7.57
C GLY A 111 20.92 -8.61 -6.36
N GLU A 112 20.42 -9.76 -5.99
CA GLU A 112 19.49 -9.93 -4.84
C GLU A 112 20.11 -9.62 -3.47
N ARG A 113 21.45 -9.58 -3.39
CA ARG A 113 22.20 -9.21 -2.18
C ARG A 113 22.53 -7.72 -2.09
N CYS A 114 22.04 -6.90 -3.01
CA CYS A 114 22.12 -5.45 -2.89
C CYS A 114 21.26 -4.99 -1.71
N TRP A 115 21.85 -4.23 -0.79
CA TRP A 115 21.17 -3.78 0.43
C TRP A 115 21.21 -2.26 0.60
N ASN A 116 21.90 -1.53 -0.28
CA ASN A 116 21.98 -0.07 -0.22
C ASN A 116 22.26 0.51 -1.61
N LEU A 117 21.55 1.58 -1.94
CA LEU A 117 21.83 2.47 -3.06
C LEU A 117 22.33 3.79 -2.48
N ALA A 118 23.55 4.20 -2.80
CA ALA A 118 24.14 5.43 -2.28
C ALA A 118 24.31 6.47 -3.39
N TYR A 119 23.87 7.70 -3.15
CA TYR A 119 24.17 8.87 -3.97
C TYR A 119 25.28 9.67 -3.29
N MET A 120 26.52 9.29 -3.59
CA MET A 120 27.71 9.80 -2.90
C MET A 120 27.87 11.32 -3.01
N ALA A 121 27.51 11.92 -4.16
CA ALA A 121 27.61 13.36 -4.37
C ALA A 121 26.77 14.20 -3.39
N GLN A 122 25.69 13.62 -2.84
CA GLN A 122 24.82 14.29 -1.86
C GLN A 122 24.89 13.65 -0.46
N GLY A 123 25.65 12.58 -0.29
CA GLY A 123 25.70 11.81 0.94
C GLY A 123 24.35 11.14 1.28
N ALA A 124 23.52 10.89 0.26
CA ALA A 124 22.19 10.32 0.39
C ALA A 124 22.20 8.81 0.14
N PHE A 125 21.22 8.10 0.67
CA PHE A 125 21.10 6.65 0.47
C PHE A 125 19.65 6.17 0.48
N PHE A 126 19.43 4.98 -0.11
CA PHE A 126 18.19 4.23 -0.03
C PHE A 126 18.49 2.79 0.40
N ARG A 127 17.83 2.32 1.45
CA ARG A 127 18.02 0.96 2.01
C ARG A 127 16.76 0.38 2.64
N PRO A 128 16.61 -0.97 2.67
CA PRO A 128 15.54 -1.64 3.38
C PRO A 128 15.84 -1.73 4.89
N ILE A 129 14.77 -1.63 5.70
CA ILE A 129 14.81 -1.87 7.15
C ILE A 129 13.58 -2.66 7.59
N SER A 130 13.64 -3.28 8.75
CA SER A 130 12.53 -4.01 9.35
C SER A 130 12.29 -3.60 10.80
N SER A 131 11.15 -3.98 11.36
CA SER A 131 10.84 -3.76 12.79
C SER A 131 11.82 -4.47 13.71
N ASP A 132 12.42 -5.58 13.26
CA ASP A 132 13.34 -6.39 14.06
C ASP A 132 14.74 -5.74 14.19
N ASP A 133 15.05 -4.77 13.36
CA ASP A 133 16.35 -4.09 13.37
C ASP A 133 16.56 -3.20 14.63
N GLY A 134 15.58 -3.08 15.53
CA GLY A 134 15.68 -2.43 16.85
C GLY A 134 16.14 -0.96 16.81
N GLN A 135 16.04 -0.31 15.67
CA GLN A 135 16.71 0.96 15.39
C GLN A 135 15.85 2.17 15.76
N SER A 136 16.16 2.77 16.88
CA SER A 136 15.75 4.14 17.18
C SER A 136 16.73 5.15 16.58
N GLY A 137 16.76 5.33 15.26
CA GLY A 137 17.74 6.23 14.65
C GLY A 137 17.49 6.71 13.21
N PRO A 138 16.59 6.10 12.42
CA PRO A 138 16.27 6.59 11.09
C PRO A 138 15.77 8.04 11.13
N ARG A 139 16.29 8.87 10.23
CA ARG A 139 15.82 10.26 10.00
C ARG A 139 15.36 10.38 8.55
N PRO A 140 14.23 9.72 8.20
CA PRO A 140 13.82 9.59 6.82
C PRO A 140 13.49 10.94 6.19
N HIS A 141 14.00 11.14 4.98
CA HIS A 141 13.43 12.07 4.04
C HIS A 141 12.21 11.43 3.36
N ILE A 142 12.33 10.16 2.96
CA ILE A 142 11.18 9.36 2.52
C ILE A 142 11.20 8.01 3.23
N GLY A 143 10.11 7.70 3.92
CA GLY A 143 9.81 6.39 4.49
C GLY A 143 8.72 5.70 3.67
N LEU A 144 9.06 4.60 3.00
CA LEU A 144 8.13 3.78 2.21
C LEU A 144 7.73 2.59 3.07
N ILE A 145 6.47 2.52 3.47
CA ILE A 145 5.95 1.44 4.32
C ILE A 145 5.09 0.54 3.46
N ASP A 146 5.54 -0.70 3.30
CA ASP A 146 4.87 -1.70 2.49
C ASP A 146 4.01 -2.64 3.32
N GLU A 147 2.91 -3.11 2.72
CA GLU A 147 1.96 -4.08 3.28
C GLU A 147 1.53 -3.71 4.71
N LEU A 148 1.05 -2.47 4.90
CA LEU A 148 0.68 -1.97 6.23
C LEU A 148 -0.34 -2.88 6.95
N HIS A 149 -1.18 -3.61 6.22
CA HIS A 149 -2.15 -4.57 6.79
C HIS A 149 -1.49 -5.77 7.50
N GLU A 150 -0.22 -6.06 7.21
CA GLU A 150 0.57 -7.11 7.87
C GLU A 150 1.20 -6.62 9.19
N HIS A 151 1.21 -5.30 9.44
CA HIS A 151 1.81 -4.74 10.65
C HIS A 151 0.90 -4.97 11.86
N LYS A 152 1.40 -5.72 12.85
CA LYS A 152 0.67 -5.99 14.10
C LYS A 152 0.61 -4.77 15.02
N THR A 153 1.63 -3.92 14.95
CA THR A 153 1.77 -2.71 15.78
C THR A 153 2.18 -1.52 14.92
N ASN A 154 1.95 -0.31 15.42
CA ASN A 154 2.31 0.93 14.73
C ASN A 154 3.80 1.30 14.86
N THR A 155 4.62 0.45 15.46
CA THR A 155 6.00 0.76 15.85
C THR A 155 6.85 1.28 14.69
N VAL A 156 6.81 0.63 13.52
CA VAL A 156 7.60 1.03 12.34
C VAL A 156 7.15 2.40 11.83
N VAL A 157 5.85 2.60 11.73
CA VAL A 157 5.27 3.87 11.24
C VAL A 157 5.63 5.02 12.19
N GLU A 158 5.44 4.82 13.50
CA GLU A 158 5.73 5.85 14.51
C GLU A 158 7.22 6.16 14.59
N MET A 159 8.09 5.16 14.51
CA MET A 159 9.53 5.34 14.45
C MET A 159 9.92 6.21 13.24
N MET A 160 9.39 5.89 12.05
CA MET A 160 9.64 6.67 10.84
C MET A 160 9.11 8.09 10.96
N ARG A 161 7.87 8.27 11.42
CA ARG A 161 7.26 9.59 11.63
C ARG A 161 8.05 10.43 12.62
N ALA A 162 8.45 9.85 13.75
CA ALA A 162 9.25 10.53 14.77
C ALA A 162 10.59 11.02 14.20
N GLY A 163 11.19 10.24 13.30
CA GLY A 163 12.45 10.60 12.64
C GLY A 163 12.35 11.76 11.66
N THR A 164 11.15 12.12 11.18
CA THR A 164 10.97 13.21 10.21
C THR A 164 11.06 14.63 10.79
N LYS A 165 11.14 14.80 12.11
CA LYS A 165 11.03 16.10 12.81
C LYS A 165 12.01 17.16 12.32
N SER A 166 13.20 16.76 11.88
CA SER A 166 14.24 17.68 11.40
C SER A 166 14.18 17.97 9.89
N ARG A 167 13.22 17.36 9.17
CA ARG A 167 13.10 17.50 7.71
C ARG A 167 11.80 18.20 7.34
N ARG A 168 11.91 19.30 6.59
CA ARG A 168 10.75 20.12 6.21
C ARG A 168 9.89 19.44 5.15
N GLN A 169 10.49 18.67 4.24
CA GLN A 169 9.82 18.01 3.11
C GLN A 169 9.77 16.48 3.23
N ALA A 170 9.87 15.94 4.46
CA ALA A 170 9.77 14.50 4.64
C ALA A 170 8.41 13.96 4.18
N LEU A 171 8.43 12.73 3.68
CA LEU A 171 7.23 11.98 3.25
C LEU A 171 7.24 10.59 3.89
N ILE A 172 6.16 10.24 4.55
CA ILE A 172 5.84 8.85 4.90
C ILE A 172 4.79 8.37 3.91
N PHE A 173 5.15 7.41 3.09
CA PHE A 173 4.31 6.85 2.03
C PHE A 173 3.97 5.41 2.35
N MET A 174 2.72 5.15 2.73
CA MET A 174 2.20 3.86 3.12
C MET A 174 1.41 3.24 1.97
N ILE A 175 1.72 2.00 1.61
CA ILE A 175 0.99 1.24 0.61
C ILE A 175 0.45 -0.06 1.22
N THR A 176 -0.77 -0.43 0.85
CA THR A 176 -1.44 -1.59 1.41
C THR A 176 -2.60 -2.07 0.53
N ASN A 177 -3.13 -3.20 0.85
CA ASN A 177 -4.49 -3.63 0.51
C ASN A 177 -5.29 -3.82 1.80
N ALA A 178 -6.59 -4.13 1.70
CA ALA A 178 -7.43 -4.35 2.88
C ALA A 178 -6.93 -5.51 3.74
N GLY A 179 -7.16 -5.42 5.04
CA GLY A 179 -6.83 -6.43 6.03
C GLY A 179 -8.06 -7.11 6.62
N HIS A 180 -7.84 -7.81 7.71
CA HIS A 180 -8.89 -8.42 8.55
C HIS A 180 -8.83 -7.93 10.00
N ASN A 181 -7.70 -7.36 10.39
CA ASN A 181 -7.49 -6.91 11.77
C ASN A 181 -7.92 -5.44 11.93
N ARG A 182 -9.17 -5.23 12.35
CA ARG A 182 -9.71 -3.88 12.63
C ARG A 182 -9.17 -3.25 13.92
N MET A 183 -8.35 -3.97 14.68
CA MET A 183 -7.61 -3.42 15.84
C MET A 183 -6.17 -3.03 15.48
N GLY A 184 -5.75 -3.31 14.26
CA GLY A 184 -4.41 -3.02 13.78
C GLY A 184 -4.22 -1.60 13.25
N PRO A 185 -2.97 -1.17 13.07
CA PRO A 185 -2.65 0.17 12.59
C PRO A 185 -3.23 0.49 11.21
N CYS A 186 -3.29 -0.50 10.31
CA CYS A 186 -3.82 -0.30 8.97
C CYS A 186 -5.28 0.13 8.98
N TRP A 187 -6.11 -0.47 9.84
CA TRP A 187 -7.51 -0.06 9.99
C TRP A 187 -7.63 1.38 10.48
N GLY A 188 -6.81 1.78 11.46
CA GLY A 188 -6.79 3.17 11.93
C GLY A 188 -6.48 4.18 10.83
N TYR A 189 -5.51 3.87 9.95
CA TYR A 189 -5.20 4.71 8.78
C TYR A 189 -6.27 4.66 7.69
N HIS A 190 -6.93 3.52 7.51
CA HIS A 190 -8.07 3.39 6.60
C HIS A 190 -9.23 4.31 7.03
N GLU A 191 -9.69 4.19 8.29
CA GLU A 191 -10.78 5.03 8.82
C GLU A 191 -10.41 6.52 8.80
N TYR A 192 -9.17 6.85 9.22
CA TYR A 192 -8.71 8.23 9.20
C TYR A 192 -8.67 8.79 7.78
N GLY A 193 -8.14 8.01 6.83
CA GLY A 193 -8.09 8.38 5.43
C GLY A 193 -9.47 8.58 4.81
N ALA A 194 -10.43 7.71 5.12
CA ALA A 194 -11.81 7.85 4.68
C ALA A 194 -12.45 9.14 5.20
N LYS A 195 -12.27 9.46 6.49
CA LYS A 195 -12.78 10.70 7.11
C LYS A 195 -12.16 11.96 6.52
N VAL A 196 -10.84 11.94 6.26
CA VAL A 196 -10.15 13.07 5.59
C VAL A 196 -10.66 13.24 4.16
N ALA A 197 -10.83 12.14 3.41
CA ALA A 197 -11.35 12.19 2.04
C ALA A 197 -12.80 12.67 1.99
N ALA A 198 -13.62 12.35 2.98
CA ALA A 198 -15.00 12.80 3.12
C ALA A 198 -15.12 14.27 3.62
N GLY A 199 -14.01 14.88 4.04
CA GLY A 199 -14.02 16.23 4.63
C GLY A 199 -14.55 16.29 6.07
N GLU A 200 -14.67 15.15 6.74
CA GLU A 200 -15.07 15.07 8.16
C GLU A 200 -13.94 15.46 9.10
N VAL A 201 -12.71 15.29 8.65
CA VAL A 201 -11.48 15.67 9.35
C VAL A 201 -10.63 16.53 8.43
N GLU A 202 -10.24 17.72 8.90
CA GLU A 202 -9.31 18.59 8.19
C GLU A 202 -7.87 18.21 8.55
N ASP A 203 -7.13 17.67 7.58
CA ASP A 203 -5.68 17.43 7.68
C ASP A 203 -4.99 17.69 6.35
N ASP A 204 -4.46 18.89 6.21
CA ASP A 204 -3.75 19.35 5.00
C ASP A 204 -2.41 18.62 4.75
N ALA A 205 -1.88 17.92 5.74
CA ALA A 205 -0.61 17.21 5.64
C ALA A 205 -0.78 15.73 5.29
N PHE A 206 -2.02 15.21 5.33
CA PHE A 206 -2.34 13.81 5.07
C PHE A 206 -3.01 13.64 3.70
N PHE A 207 -2.49 12.72 2.89
CA PHE A 207 -3.03 12.39 1.57
C PHE A 207 -3.60 10.97 1.57
N PRO A 208 -4.91 10.79 1.62
CA PRO A 208 -5.55 9.50 1.46
C PRO A 208 -5.83 9.18 0.00
N PHE A 209 -5.60 7.94 -0.40
CA PHE A 209 -6.07 7.35 -1.65
C PHE A 209 -6.55 5.94 -1.36
N VAL A 210 -7.86 5.78 -1.23
CA VAL A 210 -8.49 4.51 -0.85
C VAL A 210 -9.38 4.03 -1.98
N CYS A 211 -9.03 2.89 -2.55
CA CYS A 211 -9.80 2.17 -3.57
C CYS A 211 -10.35 0.89 -2.95
N GLY A 212 -11.65 0.80 -2.83
CA GLY A 212 -12.37 -0.37 -2.33
C GLY A 212 -13.75 -0.43 -2.93
N LEU A 213 -14.47 -1.49 -2.64
CA LEU A 213 -15.87 -1.63 -3.02
C LEU A 213 -16.77 -0.88 -2.05
N ASP A 214 -17.90 -0.38 -2.55
CA ASP A 214 -18.95 0.17 -1.72
C ASP A 214 -19.67 -0.94 -0.93
N GLU A 215 -20.41 -0.57 0.11
CA GLU A 215 -21.07 -1.53 1.02
C GLU A 215 -22.05 -2.46 0.30
N LEU A 216 -22.72 -1.96 -0.75
CA LEU A 216 -23.71 -2.72 -1.53
C LEU A 216 -23.11 -3.49 -2.71
N ASP A 217 -21.83 -3.31 -3.01
CA ASP A 217 -21.17 -4.02 -4.11
C ASP A 217 -20.93 -5.49 -3.72
N ASP A 218 -21.33 -6.40 -4.60
CA ASP A 218 -20.95 -7.81 -4.49
C ASP A 218 -20.06 -8.22 -5.66
N PRO A 219 -18.75 -8.36 -5.44
CA PRO A 219 -17.80 -8.67 -6.52
C PRO A 219 -17.98 -10.07 -7.09
N PHE A 220 -18.74 -10.94 -6.43
CA PHE A 220 -18.99 -12.30 -6.93
C PHE A 220 -20.16 -12.35 -7.91
N SER A 221 -21.06 -11.38 -7.90
CA SER A 221 -22.20 -11.31 -8.79
C SER A 221 -22.08 -10.22 -9.86
N ASP A 222 -21.32 -9.15 -9.60
CA ASP A 222 -21.22 -8.00 -10.48
C ASP A 222 -19.75 -7.61 -10.78
N GLU A 223 -19.29 -7.91 -12.00
CA GLU A 223 -17.94 -7.54 -12.47
C GLU A 223 -17.77 -6.03 -12.65
N SER A 224 -18.85 -5.26 -12.79
CA SER A 224 -18.79 -3.83 -13.04
C SER A 224 -18.22 -3.03 -11.86
N CYS A 225 -18.26 -3.58 -10.64
CA CYS A 225 -17.70 -2.96 -9.44
C CYS A 225 -16.17 -3.17 -9.29
N TRP A 226 -15.57 -4.15 -9.99
CA TRP A 226 -14.16 -4.51 -9.82
C TRP A 226 -13.16 -3.36 -10.02
N PRO A 227 -13.35 -2.44 -11.00
CA PRO A 227 -12.45 -1.30 -11.18
C PRO A 227 -12.39 -0.35 -9.97
N LYS A 228 -13.41 -0.31 -9.10
CA LYS A 228 -13.41 0.53 -7.89
C LYS A 228 -12.24 0.17 -6.97
N ALA A 229 -11.93 -1.11 -6.83
CA ALA A 229 -10.80 -1.60 -6.02
C ALA A 229 -9.49 -1.74 -6.83
N ASN A 230 -9.60 -1.85 -8.16
CA ASN A 230 -8.50 -2.11 -9.08
C ASN A 230 -8.32 -0.95 -10.07
N PRO A 231 -7.74 0.18 -9.66
CA PRO A 231 -7.66 1.38 -10.48
C PRO A 231 -6.79 1.21 -11.75
N SER A 232 -6.00 0.15 -11.84
CA SER A 232 -5.18 -0.19 -13.01
C SER A 232 -5.88 -1.12 -14.01
N LEU A 233 -7.07 -1.62 -13.66
CA LEU A 233 -7.73 -2.66 -14.46
C LEU A 233 -8.20 -2.15 -15.83
N GLN A 234 -8.74 -0.93 -15.88
CA GLN A 234 -9.23 -0.33 -17.12
C GLN A 234 -8.10 0.14 -18.04
N ASP A 235 -7.03 0.71 -17.47
CA ASP A 235 -5.96 1.33 -18.24
C ASP A 235 -4.85 0.35 -18.66
N ALA A 236 -4.63 -0.70 -17.88
CA ALA A 236 -3.48 -1.59 -18.06
C ALA A 236 -3.81 -3.09 -17.87
N ASP A 237 -5.08 -3.44 -17.65
CA ASP A 237 -5.52 -4.81 -17.34
C ASP A 237 -4.69 -5.42 -16.18
N LEU A 238 -4.50 -4.68 -15.11
CA LEU A 238 -3.77 -5.13 -13.92
C LEU A 238 -4.71 -5.24 -12.71
N PRO A 239 -4.74 -6.36 -12.05
CA PRO A 239 -3.94 -7.60 -12.22
C PRO A 239 -4.37 -8.51 -13.37
N GLY A 240 -5.37 -8.13 -14.16
CA GLY A 240 -5.93 -8.88 -15.29
C GLY A 240 -7.35 -9.38 -15.02
N MET A 241 -8.27 -9.04 -15.93
CA MET A 241 -9.67 -9.47 -15.83
C MET A 241 -9.81 -11.00 -15.76
N LYS A 242 -9.00 -11.71 -16.56
CA LYS A 242 -8.99 -13.19 -16.57
C LYS A 242 -8.59 -13.74 -15.19
N TYR A 243 -7.53 -13.20 -14.59
CA TYR A 243 -7.06 -13.62 -13.28
C TYR A 243 -8.14 -13.41 -12.19
N ILE A 244 -8.79 -12.23 -12.18
CA ILE A 244 -9.83 -11.95 -11.18
C ILE A 244 -11.02 -12.89 -11.34
N ARG A 245 -11.45 -13.19 -12.60
CA ARG A 245 -12.53 -14.17 -12.87
C ARG A 245 -12.18 -15.56 -12.34
N GLU A 246 -10.96 -16.02 -12.54
CA GLU A 246 -10.48 -17.30 -12.00
C GLU A 246 -10.54 -17.31 -10.47
N GLN A 247 -10.12 -16.23 -9.80
CA GLN A 247 -10.21 -16.11 -8.34
C GLN A 247 -11.65 -16.11 -7.82
N VAL A 248 -12.55 -15.42 -8.51
CA VAL A 248 -13.99 -15.39 -8.17
C VAL A 248 -14.62 -16.78 -8.34
N VAL A 249 -14.34 -17.48 -9.44
CA VAL A 249 -14.84 -18.85 -9.68
C VAL A 249 -14.35 -19.81 -8.59
N GLU A 250 -13.06 -19.72 -8.24
CA GLU A 250 -12.48 -20.56 -7.20
C GLU A 250 -13.09 -20.27 -5.83
N ALA A 251 -13.30 -18.99 -5.48
CA ALA A 251 -13.91 -18.61 -4.21
C ALA A 251 -15.38 -19.05 -4.10
N LYS A 252 -16.14 -19.01 -5.20
CA LYS A 252 -17.51 -19.56 -5.24
C LYS A 252 -17.55 -21.07 -4.97
N GLY A 253 -16.57 -21.79 -5.48
CA GLY A 253 -16.43 -23.25 -5.27
C GLY A 253 -15.79 -23.62 -3.93
N MET A 254 -15.11 -22.69 -3.28
CA MET A 254 -14.30 -22.89 -2.08
C MET A 254 -14.53 -21.78 -1.06
N PRO A 255 -15.57 -21.87 -0.19
CA PRO A 255 -15.93 -20.79 0.74
C PRO A 255 -14.80 -20.31 1.65
N SER A 256 -13.85 -21.19 1.98
CA SER A 256 -12.65 -20.80 2.75
C SER A 256 -11.75 -19.78 2.06
N LYS A 257 -11.84 -19.63 0.73
CA LYS A 257 -11.11 -18.66 -0.06
C LYS A 257 -11.83 -17.32 -0.22
N GLU A 258 -13.12 -17.25 0.11
CA GLU A 258 -13.91 -16.03 -0.08
C GLU A 258 -13.27 -14.82 0.60
N ALA A 259 -12.91 -14.92 1.88
CA ALA A 259 -12.35 -13.81 2.64
C ALA A 259 -11.03 -13.31 2.05
N ILE A 260 -10.13 -14.20 1.64
CA ILE A 260 -8.86 -13.79 1.07
C ILE A 260 -9.03 -13.17 -0.32
N VAL A 261 -9.96 -13.66 -1.14
CA VAL A 261 -10.26 -13.09 -2.46
C VAL A 261 -10.88 -11.70 -2.30
N ARG A 262 -11.82 -11.51 -1.37
CA ARG A 262 -12.40 -10.19 -1.05
C ARG A 262 -11.33 -9.18 -0.65
N ARG A 263 -10.40 -9.56 0.23
CA ARG A 263 -9.32 -8.66 0.69
C ARG A 263 -8.32 -8.33 -0.42
N LEU A 264 -7.78 -9.35 -1.06
CA LEU A 264 -6.67 -9.17 -2.00
C LEU A 264 -7.09 -8.58 -3.34
N ASN A 265 -8.26 -8.98 -3.86
CA ASN A 265 -8.68 -8.55 -5.18
C ASN A 265 -9.70 -7.40 -5.17
N PHE A 266 -10.34 -7.13 -4.04
CA PHE A 266 -11.43 -6.14 -3.98
C PHE A 266 -11.31 -5.14 -2.83
N CYS A 267 -10.22 -5.16 -2.07
CA CYS A 267 -10.00 -4.28 -0.91
C CYS A 267 -11.20 -4.21 0.04
N GLN A 268 -11.92 -5.32 0.21
CA GLN A 268 -12.97 -5.43 1.20
C GLN A 268 -12.40 -5.92 2.53
N TRP A 269 -12.58 -5.14 3.57
CA TRP A 269 -12.21 -5.53 4.92
C TRP A 269 -13.10 -6.67 5.41
N THR A 270 -12.51 -7.73 5.93
CA THR A 270 -13.23 -8.91 6.48
C THR A 270 -13.06 -8.98 7.98
N ASP A 271 -14.00 -9.63 8.68
CA ASP A 271 -13.96 -9.72 10.15
C ASP A 271 -13.02 -10.82 10.66
N ALA A 272 -12.57 -11.73 9.76
CA ALA A 272 -11.66 -12.81 10.08
C ALA A 272 -10.74 -13.13 8.91
N GLU A 273 -9.57 -13.69 9.22
CA GLU A 273 -8.64 -14.18 8.19
C GLU A 273 -9.26 -15.32 7.39
N SER A 274 -9.94 -16.24 8.07
CA SER A 274 -10.66 -17.38 7.49
C SER A 274 -11.93 -17.64 8.29
N PRO A 275 -13.10 -17.10 7.87
CA PRO A 275 -14.36 -17.37 8.56
C PRO A 275 -14.75 -18.85 8.37
N TRP A 276 -15.26 -19.47 9.41
CA TRP A 276 -15.71 -20.87 9.38
C TRP A 276 -17.07 -21.05 8.66
N ILE A 277 -17.85 -19.97 8.53
CA ILE A 277 -19.10 -19.92 7.77
C ILE A 277 -19.00 -18.75 6.77
N SER A 278 -19.42 -18.95 5.52
CA SER A 278 -19.47 -17.85 4.55
C SER A 278 -20.45 -16.76 4.99
N GLY A 279 -20.16 -15.50 4.64
CA GLY A 279 -21.03 -14.37 4.98
C GLY A 279 -22.44 -14.51 4.35
N GLU A 280 -22.55 -15.17 3.20
CA GLU A 280 -23.83 -15.44 2.53
C GLU A 280 -24.66 -16.42 3.33
N VAL A 281 -24.09 -17.56 3.78
CA VAL A 281 -24.77 -18.54 4.63
C VAL A 281 -25.19 -17.91 5.96
N TRP A 282 -24.34 -17.07 6.57
CA TRP A 282 -24.65 -16.36 7.80
C TRP A 282 -25.83 -15.40 7.62
N ARG A 283 -25.81 -14.56 6.58
CA ARG A 283 -26.90 -13.64 6.27
C ARG A 283 -28.19 -14.38 5.88
N GLY A 284 -28.08 -15.47 5.11
CA GLY A 284 -29.22 -16.31 4.75
C GLY A 284 -29.86 -17.06 5.92
N ALA A 285 -29.11 -17.25 7.00
CA ALA A 285 -29.59 -17.85 8.25
C ALA A 285 -30.25 -16.82 9.21
N GLN A 286 -30.11 -15.54 8.92
CA GLN A 286 -30.69 -14.46 9.72
C GLN A 286 -32.19 -14.52 9.62
N ARG A 287 -32.86 -14.68 10.75
CA ARG A 287 -34.33 -14.67 10.89
C ARG A 287 -34.72 -13.64 11.93
N ASP A 288 -35.83 -12.95 11.70
CA ASP A 288 -36.44 -12.14 12.72
C ASP A 288 -36.84 -13.06 13.87
N PHE A 289 -36.24 -12.88 15.03
CA PHE A 289 -36.52 -13.63 16.23
C PHE A 289 -37.50 -12.84 17.09
N ASP A 290 -38.76 -13.28 17.11
CA ASP A 290 -39.75 -12.76 18.03
C ASP A 290 -39.55 -13.42 19.42
N TRP A 291 -38.80 -12.72 20.26
CA TRP A 291 -38.53 -13.19 21.63
C TRP A 291 -39.75 -13.20 22.52
N GLN A 292 -40.85 -12.54 22.15
CA GLN A 292 -42.12 -12.59 22.90
C GLN A 292 -42.86 -13.92 22.73
N SER A 293 -42.64 -14.61 21.61
CA SER A 293 -43.24 -15.94 21.37
C SER A 293 -42.44 -17.09 22.01
N SER A 294 -41.22 -16.86 22.47
CA SER A 294 -40.32 -17.90 23.03
C SER A 294 -40.41 -18.08 24.56
N THR A 295 -41.27 -17.32 25.25
CA THR A 295 -41.46 -17.47 26.72
C THR A 295 -42.19 -18.73 27.12
N SER A 296 -42.63 -19.59 26.21
CA SER A 296 -43.30 -20.85 26.52
C SER A 296 -42.37 -22.07 26.76
N PHE A 297 -41.04 -21.90 26.68
CA PHE A 297 -40.07 -23.02 26.82
C PHE A 297 -39.31 -23.09 28.16
N ILE A 298 -39.65 -22.25 29.16
CA ILE A 298 -38.98 -22.26 30.47
C ILE A 298 -39.95 -22.76 31.60
N ALA A 299 -40.98 -23.50 31.28
CA ALA A 299 -41.85 -24.12 32.28
C ALA A 299 -42.22 -25.54 31.85
N SER A 300 -41.31 -26.47 31.96
CA SER A 300 -41.56 -27.91 32.14
C SER A 300 -40.32 -28.61 32.67
#